data_5adc43c0738dcf49c484a41b4534e368
#
_entry.id   5adc43c0738dcf49c484a41b4534e368
#
_cell.length_a   1.000
_cell.length_b   1.000
_cell.length_c   1.000
_cell.angle_alpha   90.00
_cell.angle_beta   90.00
_cell.angle_gamma   90.00
#
_symmetry.space_group_name_H-M   'P 1'
#
loop_
_entity.id
_entity.type
_entity.pdbx_description
1 polymer ?
#
loop_
_entity_poly.entity_id
_entity_poly.type
_entity_poly.pdbx_seq_one_letter_code
_entity_poly.pdbx_strand_id
1 'polypeptide(L)'
;IAYETLKSATGKEEEERLEMDFGFAEDHKAEHRDGRVCVRLTPEGVFLKVSPPLGRGKRVTEREAIDKINRRYGGRFDTGMVAKVVRYADDEFVKIADYAHNPANDPMMSVEILDAEMRAALILHPPGAGGSDPTFDAMVEFLQRNGIVYGIKEEVLRDLEEDPQYGIAIVVAEGTKPKNGRDAYVVYTFERDTSQIRLKEKNGRVDFKELNLIQNVVEGQVLARKIPPERGESGRTVTGKLLPATEPELQGWIDR
;
A
#
# COMPACT_ATOMS: atom_id res chain seq x y z
N ILE A 1 8.97 3.41 61.83
CA ILE A 1 7.87 2.93 60.95
C ILE A 1 7.61 3.93 59.82
N ALA A 2 7.78 5.26 60.01
CA ALA A 2 7.54 6.25 58.94
C ALA A 2 8.69 6.36 57.90
N TYR A 3 9.89 5.85 58.19
CA TYR A 3 11.06 5.95 57.31
C TYR A 3 11.16 4.81 56.27
N GLU A 4 10.54 3.67 56.52
CA GLU A 4 10.51 2.54 55.56
C GLU A 4 9.42 2.68 54.51
N THR A 5 8.35 3.42 54.80
CA THR A 5 7.26 3.66 53.85
C THR A 5 7.63 4.69 52.77
N LEU A 6 8.58 5.59 53.03
CA LEU A 6 9.08 6.58 52.08
C LEU A 6 10.09 6.00 51.07
N LYS A 7 10.83 4.95 51.45
CA LYS A 7 11.79 4.27 50.56
C LYS A 7 11.11 3.37 49.51
N SER A 8 9.92 2.86 49.82
CA SER A 8 9.17 2.01 48.87
C SER A 8 8.39 2.81 47.81
N ALA A 9 8.07 4.07 48.11
CA ALA A 9 7.38 4.95 47.19
C ALA A 9 8.34 5.55 46.11
N THR A 10 9.55 5.96 46.54
CA THR A 10 10.57 6.50 45.64
C THR A 10 11.16 5.46 44.68
N GLY A 11 11.27 4.20 45.10
CA GLY A 11 11.77 3.12 44.27
C GLY A 11 10.80 2.71 43.16
N LYS A 12 9.49 2.82 43.40
CA LYS A 12 8.48 2.55 42.37
C LYS A 12 8.35 3.66 41.34
N GLU A 13 8.50 4.90 41.73
CA GLU A 13 8.48 6.03 40.79
C GLU A 13 9.76 6.11 39.95
N GLU A 14 10.90 5.64 40.45
CA GLU A 14 12.12 5.52 39.64
C GLU A 14 12.09 4.31 38.70
N GLU A 15 11.49 3.18 39.09
CA GLU A 15 11.27 2.06 38.16
C GLU A 15 10.24 2.38 37.05
N GLU A 16 9.13 3.04 37.37
CA GLU A 16 8.17 3.51 36.33
C GLU A 16 8.76 4.60 35.42
N ARG A 17 9.71 5.39 35.92
CA ARG A 17 10.41 6.39 35.10
C ARG A 17 11.48 5.79 34.20
N LEU A 18 12.10 4.69 34.62
CA LEU A 18 13.04 3.92 33.81
C LEU A 18 12.33 3.06 32.72
N GLU A 19 11.10 2.59 33.01
CA GLU A 19 10.31 1.88 31.98
C GLU A 19 9.70 2.80 30.91
N MET A 20 9.50 4.10 31.19
CA MET A 20 9.02 5.06 30.19
C MET A 20 10.10 5.61 29.26
N ASP A 21 11.39 5.44 29.57
CA ASP A 21 12.50 5.96 28.75
C ASP A 21 13.13 4.88 27.84
N PHE A 22 12.71 3.61 27.95
CA PHE A 22 12.89 2.61 26.92
C PHE A 22 11.70 2.64 25.94
N GLY A 23 11.46 3.82 25.35
CA GLY A 23 10.71 3.91 24.12
C GLY A 23 11.40 2.97 23.14
N PHE A 24 10.68 1.92 22.74
CA PHE A 24 11.05 1.04 21.64
C PHE A 24 11.58 1.93 20.52
N ALA A 25 12.89 1.93 20.32
CA ALA A 25 13.44 2.27 19.05
C ALA A 25 12.78 1.28 18.08
N GLU A 26 11.73 1.71 17.42
CA GLU A 26 11.27 1.03 16.23
C GLU A 26 12.54 0.84 15.40
N ASP A 27 12.90 -0.40 15.23
CA ASP A 27 13.95 -0.83 14.34
C ASP A 27 13.48 -0.38 12.94
N HIS A 28 13.72 0.91 12.64
CA HIS A 28 13.67 1.40 11.29
C HIS A 28 14.72 0.56 10.57
N LYS A 29 14.29 -0.55 9.97
CA LYS A 29 15.09 -1.27 9.00
C LYS A 29 15.58 -0.20 8.05
N ALA A 30 16.84 0.21 8.24
CA ALA A 30 17.46 1.21 7.39
C ALA A 30 17.32 0.67 5.97
N GLU A 31 16.45 1.30 5.18
CA GLU A 31 16.23 0.92 3.79
C GLU A 31 17.55 1.07 3.07
N HIS A 32 18.11 -0.05 2.64
CA HIS A 32 19.30 -0.07 1.81
C HIS A 32 18.86 -0.23 0.36
N ARG A 33 19.18 0.76 -0.47
CA ARG A 33 18.88 0.72 -1.90
C ARG A 33 20.14 1.09 -2.68
N ASP A 34 20.46 0.29 -3.68
CA ASP A 34 21.55 0.58 -4.61
C ASP A 34 21.22 1.79 -5.47
N GLY A 35 22.26 2.52 -5.88
CA GLY A 35 22.13 3.61 -6.84
C GLY A 35 21.52 3.11 -8.14
N ARG A 36 20.71 3.95 -8.80
CA ARG A 36 20.02 3.63 -10.05
C ARG A 36 20.53 4.48 -11.19
N VAL A 37 20.56 3.90 -12.38
CA VAL A 37 20.82 4.60 -13.63
C VAL A 37 19.54 4.62 -14.45
N CYS A 38 19.08 5.80 -14.87
CA CYS A 38 17.95 5.94 -15.78
C CYS A 38 18.43 6.61 -17.06
N VAL A 39 18.06 6.04 -18.20
CA VAL A 39 18.34 6.59 -19.52
C VAL A 39 17.02 6.88 -20.21
N ARG A 40 16.79 8.13 -20.59
CA ARG A 40 15.54 8.58 -21.20
C ARG A 40 15.80 9.10 -22.60
N LEU A 41 15.02 8.60 -23.56
CA LEU A 41 15.03 9.04 -24.94
C LEU A 41 13.86 10.00 -25.15
N THR A 42 14.15 11.24 -25.48
CA THR A 42 13.13 12.26 -25.75
C THR A 42 13.36 12.89 -27.13
N PRO A 43 12.36 13.58 -27.70
CA PRO A 43 12.57 14.36 -28.93
C PRO A 43 13.72 15.38 -28.83
N GLU A 44 14.05 15.84 -27.62
CA GLU A 44 15.06 16.87 -27.37
C GLU A 44 16.48 16.30 -27.24
N GLY A 45 16.61 15.00 -26.97
CA GLY A 45 17.90 14.36 -26.76
C GLY A 45 17.85 13.08 -25.93
N VAL A 46 19.04 12.55 -25.64
CA VAL A 46 19.26 11.45 -24.73
C VAL A 46 19.65 12.02 -23.36
N PHE A 47 18.90 11.65 -22.34
CA PHE A 47 19.12 12.11 -20.98
C PHE A 47 19.55 10.96 -20.07
N LEU A 48 20.48 11.26 -19.17
CA LEU A 48 20.98 10.36 -18.15
C LEU A 48 20.66 10.93 -16.77
N LYS A 49 20.14 10.11 -15.89
CA LYS A 49 19.95 10.40 -14.46
C LYS A 49 20.60 9.28 -13.65
N VAL A 50 21.32 9.65 -12.61
CA VAL A 50 21.92 8.72 -11.66
C VAL A 50 21.44 9.08 -10.26
N SER A 51 20.69 8.18 -9.64
CA SER A 51 20.23 8.34 -8.27
C SER A 51 21.28 7.79 -7.29
N PRO A 52 21.56 8.50 -6.19
CA PRO A 52 22.50 8.02 -5.17
C PRO A 52 21.96 6.78 -4.46
N PRO A 53 22.85 5.93 -3.92
CA PRO A 53 22.44 4.83 -3.09
C PRO A 53 21.88 5.33 -1.75
N LEU A 54 20.96 4.59 -1.16
CA LEU A 54 20.44 4.82 0.18
C LEU A 54 21.12 3.88 1.19
N GLY A 55 21.52 4.40 2.34
CA GLY A 55 22.13 3.62 3.41
C GLY A 55 23.45 2.96 2.97
N ARG A 56 23.50 1.61 3.00
CA ARG A 56 24.68 0.81 2.59
C ARG A 56 24.61 0.32 1.14
N GLY A 57 23.76 0.91 0.31
CA GLY A 57 23.64 0.56 -1.10
C GLY A 57 24.94 0.83 -1.87
N LYS A 58 25.12 0.13 -3.00
CA LYS A 58 26.27 0.31 -3.89
C LYS A 58 26.09 1.54 -4.76
N ARG A 59 27.19 2.27 -4.98
CA ARG A 59 27.22 3.37 -5.95
C ARG A 59 27.26 2.82 -7.37
N VAL A 60 26.62 3.53 -8.28
CA VAL A 60 26.70 3.29 -9.71
C VAL A 60 28.12 3.55 -10.20
N THR A 61 28.62 2.68 -11.05
CA THR A 61 29.90 2.85 -11.73
C THR A 61 29.71 3.45 -13.13
N GLU A 62 30.73 4.15 -13.64
CA GLU A 62 30.69 4.69 -15.02
C GLU A 62 30.45 3.58 -16.07
N ARG A 63 31.02 2.39 -15.83
CA ARG A 63 30.83 1.23 -16.71
C ARG A 63 29.38 0.78 -16.78
N GLU A 64 28.70 0.68 -15.65
CA GLU A 64 27.28 0.33 -15.59
C GLU A 64 26.41 1.35 -16.31
N ALA A 65 26.72 2.65 -16.14
CA ALA A 65 26.02 3.72 -16.84
C ALA A 65 26.21 3.62 -18.36
N ILE A 66 27.45 3.45 -18.82
CA ILE A 66 27.80 3.29 -20.25
C ILE A 66 27.13 2.04 -20.85
N ASP A 67 27.16 0.92 -20.13
CA ASP A 67 26.51 -0.32 -20.58
C ASP A 67 24.99 -0.14 -20.71
N LYS A 68 24.34 0.60 -19.79
CA LYS A 68 22.91 0.90 -19.89
C LYS A 68 22.59 1.85 -21.05
N ILE A 69 23.42 2.88 -21.25
CA ILE A 69 23.28 3.81 -22.39
C ILE A 69 23.39 3.04 -23.71
N ASN A 70 24.40 2.21 -23.87
CA ASN A 70 24.63 1.45 -25.09
C ASN A 70 23.49 0.48 -25.43
N ARG A 71 22.88 -0.14 -24.40
CA ARG A 71 21.71 -1.00 -24.61
C ARG A 71 20.47 -0.25 -25.08
N ARG A 72 20.32 1.01 -24.65
CA ARG A 72 19.14 1.82 -24.95
C ARG A 72 19.30 2.67 -26.21
N TYR A 73 20.43 3.32 -26.38
CA TYR A 73 20.68 4.31 -27.43
C TYR A 73 21.63 3.82 -28.52
N GLY A 74 22.73 3.19 -28.16
CA GLY A 74 23.69 2.63 -29.11
C GLY A 74 24.41 3.67 -30.01
N GLY A 75 24.14 4.96 -29.84
CA GLY A 75 24.74 6.06 -30.59
C GLY A 75 25.93 6.70 -29.89
N ARG A 76 26.45 7.80 -30.44
CA ARG A 76 27.53 8.58 -29.83
C ARG A 76 26.98 9.48 -28.74
N PHE A 77 27.65 9.51 -27.59
CA PHE A 77 27.29 10.37 -26.44
C PHE A 77 28.56 10.95 -25.78
N ASP A 78 28.39 11.98 -24.97
CA ASP A 78 29.49 12.65 -24.25
C ASP A 78 29.86 11.84 -23.01
N THR A 79 30.95 11.07 -23.10
CA THR A 79 31.50 10.27 -21.99
C THR A 79 31.98 11.12 -20.83
N GLY A 80 32.49 12.35 -21.08
CA GLY A 80 32.86 13.28 -20.03
C GLY A 80 31.68 13.77 -19.21
N MET A 81 30.52 13.97 -19.87
CA MET A 81 29.27 14.30 -19.17
C MET A 81 28.76 13.11 -18.37
N VAL A 82 28.81 11.88 -18.93
CA VAL A 82 28.45 10.66 -18.19
C VAL A 82 29.27 10.50 -16.90
N ALA A 83 30.61 10.69 -16.99
CA ALA A 83 31.47 10.63 -15.81
C ALA A 83 31.11 11.67 -14.74
N LYS A 84 30.72 12.89 -15.15
CA LYS A 84 30.25 13.92 -14.22
C LYS A 84 28.94 13.51 -13.54
N VAL A 85 27.93 13.08 -14.29
CA VAL A 85 26.62 12.66 -13.75
C VAL A 85 26.78 11.51 -12.77
N VAL A 86 27.61 10.50 -13.08
CA VAL A 86 27.89 9.38 -12.18
C VAL A 86 28.61 9.82 -10.90
N ARG A 87 29.53 10.78 -11.01
CA ARG A 87 30.29 11.30 -9.84
C ARG A 87 29.40 12.06 -8.88
N TYR A 88 28.54 12.94 -9.38
CA TYR A 88 27.68 13.79 -8.54
C TYR A 88 26.45 13.04 -8.07
N ALA A 89 25.85 12.22 -8.93
CA ALA A 89 24.65 11.42 -8.64
C ALA A 89 23.55 12.25 -7.92
N ASP A 90 23.22 13.41 -8.51
CA ASP A 90 22.33 14.43 -7.95
C ASP A 90 20.84 14.19 -8.25
N ASP A 91 20.52 13.03 -8.82
CA ASP A 91 19.15 12.62 -9.17
C ASP A 91 18.46 13.53 -10.20
N GLU A 92 19.24 14.22 -11.03
CA GLU A 92 18.75 15.08 -12.10
C GLU A 92 19.01 14.49 -13.49
N PHE A 93 18.09 14.75 -14.43
CA PHE A 93 18.28 14.37 -15.83
C PHE A 93 19.21 15.36 -16.55
N VAL A 94 20.33 14.85 -17.04
CA VAL A 94 21.32 15.62 -17.79
C VAL A 94 21.39 15.11 -19.22
N LYS A 95 21.32 16.02 -20.19
CA LYS A 95 21.45 15.68 -21.61
C LYS A 95 22.89 15.23 -21.91
N ILE A 96 23.02 14.05 -22.50
CA ILE A 96 24.32 13.43 -22.86
C ILE A 96 24.54 13.27 -24.35
N ALA A 97 23.47 13.38 -25.16
CA ALA A 97 23.55 13.32 -26.61
C ALA A 97 22.34 14.00 -27.27
N ASP A 98 22.53 14.41 -28.54
CA ASP A 98 21.42 14.77 -29.40
C ASP A 98 20.74 13.50 -29.92
N TYR A 99 19.44 13.59 -30.20
CA TYR A 99 18.62 12.46 -30.62
C TYR A 99 17.79 12.83 -31.84
N ALA A 100 17.94 12.04 -32.91
CA ALA A 100 17.12 12.22 -34.11
C ALA A 100 15.79 11.50 -33.90
N HIS A 101 14.81 12.20 -33.37
CA HIS A 101 13.48 11.66 -33.09
C HIS A 101 12.68 11.42 -34.38
N ASN A 102 12.05 10.24 -34.45
CA ASN A 102 11.09 9.86 -35.48
C ASN A 102 9.77 9.45 -34.84
N PRO A 103 8.73 10.29 -34.84
CA PRO A 103 7.44 10.00 -34.21
C PRO A 103 6.74 8.73 -34.70
N ALA A 104 7.03 8.29 -35.93
CA ALA A 104 6.46 7.05 -36.46
C ALA A 104 6.95 5.79 -35.73
N ASN A 105 8.04 5.91 -34.98
CA ASN A 105 8.68 4.81 -34.22
C ASN A 105 8.47 4.94 -32.71
N ASP A 106 7.62 5.86 -32.27
CA ASP A 106 7.27 5.99 -30.86
C ASP A 106 6.61 4.70 -30.34
N PRO A 107 6.71 4.41 -29.03
CA PRO A 107 6.29 3.14 -28.45
C PRO A 107 4.77 2.97 -28.59
N MET A 108 4.35 1.81 -29.01
CA MET A 108 2.95 1.42 -28.92
C MET A 108 2.65 1.01 -27.48
N MET A 109 1.42 1.27 -27.06
CA MET A 109 0.89 0.89 -25.77
C MET A 109 -0.29 -0.03 -25.94
N SER A 110 -0.45 -1.01 -25.05
CA SER A 110 -1.65 -1.83 -24.94
C SER A 110 -2.10 -1.92 -23.50
N VAL A 111 -3.40 -2.06 -23.27
CA VAL A 111 -3.97 -2.18 -21.94
C VAL A 111 -4.81 -3.44 -21.86
N GLU A 112 -4.67 -4.16 -20.76
CA GLU A 112 -5.45 -5.33 -20.41
C GLU A 112 -6.30 -5.04 -19.17
N ILE A 113 -7.60 -5.29 -19.28
CA ILE A 113 -8.53 -5.15 -18.15
C ILE A 113 -8.72 -6.53 -17.52
N LEU A 114 -8.41 -6.63 -16.25
CA LEU A 114 -8.34 -7.89 -15.51
C LEU A 114 -9.35 -7.90 -14.35
N ASP A 115 -9.64 -9.11 -13.83
CA ASP A 115 -10.44 -9.32 -12.61
C ASP A 115 -11.80 -8.61 -12.64
N ALA A 116 -12.57 -8.83 -13.68
CA ALA A 116 -13.88 -8.19 -13.85
C ALA A 116 -13.83 -6.65 -13.68
N GLU A 117 -12.90 -6.02 -14.38
CA GLU A 117 -12.67 -4.56 -14.37
C GLU A 117 -12.09 -4.01 -13.05
N MET A 118 -11.55 -4.88 -12.18
CA MET A 118 -10.96 -4.43 -10.92
C MET A 118 -9.50 -4.02 -11.05
N ARG A 119 -8.81 -4.44 -12.10
CA ARG A 119 -7.42 -4.05 -12.37
C ARG A 119 -7.23 -3.75 -13.83
N ALA A 120 -6.34 -2.80 -14.14
CA ALA A 120 -5.87 -2.56 -15.50
C ALA A 120 -4.34 -2.62 -15.53
N ALA A 121 -3.81 -3.39 -16.47
CA ALA A 121 -2.38 -3.52 -16.72
C ALA A 121 -2.02 -2.83 -18.04
N LEU A 122 -0.96 -2.02 -18.01
CA LEU A 122 -0.36 -1.36 -19.16
C LEU A 122 0.83 -2.17 -19.65
N ILE A 123 0.93 -2.37 -20.94
CA ILE A 123 2.08 -2.99 -21.59
C ILE A 123 2.67 -1.94 -22.54
N LEU A 124 3.92 -1.59 -22.31
CA LEU A 124 4.69 -0.73 -23.19
C LEU A 124 5.45 -1.61 -24.19
N HIS A 125 5.33 -1.32 -25.47
CA HIS A 125 6.14 -1.97 -26.49
C HIS A 125 7.39 -1.14 -26.76
N PRO A 126 8.55 -1.77 -27.01
CA PRO A 126 9.78 -1.00 -27.23
C PRO A 126 9.63 -0.08 -28.45
N PRO A 127 10.14 1.16 -28.37
CA PRO A 127 10.16 2.06 -29.51
C PRO A 127 11.05 1.52 -30.64
N GLY A 128 10.72 1.86 -31.86
CA GLY A 128 11.59 1.62 -33.01
C GLY A 128 12.81 2.54 -33.02
N ALA A 129 13.67 2.41 -34.02
CA ALA A 129 14.85 3.26 -34.17
C ALA A 129 14.44 4.74 -34.32
N GLY A 130 14.88 5.56 -33.38
CA GLY A 130 14.52 7.00 -33.34
C GLY A 130 13.20 7.30 -32.60
N GLY A 131 12.51 6.33 -32.03
CA GLY A 131 11.32 6.56 -31.21
C GLY A 131 11.69 7.07 -29.80
N SER A 132 10.84 7.91 -29.22
CA SER A 132 11.01 8.44 -27.85
C SER A 132 10.43 7.50 -26.80
N ASP A 133 10.77 7.71 -25.54
CA ASP A 133 10.11 7.01 -24.43
C ASP A 133 8.72 7.61 -24.17
N PRO A 134 7.76 6.83 -23.62
CA PRO A 134 6.43 7.34 -23.32
C PRO A 134 6.51 8.33 -22.17
N THR A 135 5.75 9.43 -22.26
CA THR A 135 5.61 10.38 -21.17
C THR A 135 4.46 10.00 -20.25
N PHE A 136 4.48 10.50 -19.02
CA PHE A 136 3.38 10.33 -18.08
C PHE A 136 2.03 10.75 -18.67
N ASP A 137 1.97 11.93 -19.29
CA ASP A 137 0.73 12.45 -19.89
C ASP A 137 0.21 11.57 -21.04
N ALA A 138 1.11 11.07 -21.89
CA ALA A 138 0.74 10.15 -22.96
C ALA A 138 0.17 8.83 -22.45
N MET A 139 0.75 8.29 -21.35
CA MET A 139 0.23 7.08 -20.72
C MET A 139 -1.14 7.31 -20.07
N VAL A 140 -1.34 8.43 -19.38
CA VAL A 140 -2.64 8.80 -18.77
C VAL A 140 -3.69 8.97 -19.87
N GLU A 141 -3.39 9.72 -20.92
CA GLU A 141 -4.30 9.93 -22.04
C GLU A 141 -4.67 8.61 -22.74
N PHE A 142 -3.70 7.73 -22.92
CA PHE A 142 -3.93 6.40 -23.49
C PHE A 142 -4.88 5.56 -22.61
N LEU A 143 -4.68 5.55 -21.30
CA LEU A 143 -5.54 4.85 -20.35
C LEU A 143 -6.97 5.39 -20.39
N GLN A 144 -7.13 6.72 -20.38
CA GLN A 144 -8.45 7.38 -20.44
C GLN A 144 -9.17 7.07 -21.75
N ARG A 145 -8.49 7.09 -22.89
CA ARG A 145 -9.04 6.71 -24.20
C ARG A 145 -9.52 5.26 -24.24
N ASN A 146 -8.89 4.38 -23.46
CA ASN A 146 -9.28 2.97 -23.33
C ASN A 146 -10.30 2.74 -22.19
N GLY A 147 -10.88 3.81 -21.63
CA GLY A 147 -11.95 3.73 -20.64
C GLY A 147 -11.47 3.50 -19.21
N ILE A 148 -10.17 3.61 -18.92
CA ILE A 148 -9.63 3.54 -17.57
C ILE A 148 -9.66 4.93 -16.95
N VAL A 149 -10.61 5.17 -16.04
CA VAL A 149 -10.88 6.51 -15.48
C VAL A 149 -10.81 6.57 -13.96
N TYR A 150 -10.61 5.41 -13.30
CA TYR A 150 -10.60 5.35 -11.84
C TYR A 150 -9.44 4.50 -11.32
N GLY A 151 -8.87 4.93 -10.18
CA GLY A 151 -7.85 4.19 -9.45
C GLY A 151 -6.50 4.11 -10.16
N ILE A 152 -6.19 5.07 -11.07
CA ILE A 152 -4.89 5.14 -11.75
C ILE A 152 -3.81 5.42 -10.71
N LYS A 153 -2.76 4.59 -10.72
CA LYS A 153 -1.60 4.68 -9.84
C LYS A 153 -0.56 5.60 -10.48
N GLU A 154 -0.63 6.89 -10.18
CA GLU A 154 0.27 7.88 -10.76
C GLU A 154 1.75 7.59 -10.47
N GLU A 155 2.07 7.09 -9.27
CA GLU A 155 3.43 6.73 -8.87
C GLU A 155 4.02 5.69 -9.83
N VAL A 156 3.25 4.65 -10.18
CA VAL A 156 3.69 3.61 -11.11
C VAL A 156 3.93 4.17 -12.52
N LEU A 157 3.08 5.10 -12.97
CA LEU A 157 3.27 5.75 -14.27
C LEU A 157 4.50 6.67 -14.28
N ARG A 158 4.79 7.36 -13.19
CA ARG A 158 6.01 8.16 -13.04
C ARG A 158 7.28 7.29 -13.04
N ASP A 159 7.24 6.16 -12.34
CA ASP A 159 8.33 5.18 -12.37
C ASP A 159 8.56 4.64 -13.79
N LEU A 160 7.48 4.37 -14.54
CA LEU A 160 7.56 3.93 -15.93
C LEU A 160 8.06 5.02 -16.88
N GLU A 161 7.77 6.29 -16.59
CA GLU A 161 8.34 7.40 -17.35
C GLU A 161 9.86 7.52 -17.12
N GLU A 162 10.32 7.30 -15.88
CA GLU A 162 11.75 7.39 -15.55
C GLU A 162 12.56 6.20 -16.06
N ASP A 163 12.05 4.99 -15.91
CA ASP A 163 12.72 3.73 -16.31
C ASP A 163 11.72 2.79 -16.99
N PRO A 164 11.39 3.02 -18.27
CA PRO A 164 10.39 2.26 -19.00
C PRO A 164 10.72 0.78 -19.05
N GLN A 165 9.75 -0.05 -18.66
CA GLN A 165 9.84 -1.49 -18.74
C GLN A 165 8.98 -1.99 -19.91
N TYR A 166 9.62 -2.53 -20.94
CA TYR A 166 8.96 -2.95 -22.15
C TYR A 166 8.62 -4.44 -22.14
N GLY A 167 7.49 -4.78 -22.77
CA GLY A 167 7.03 -6.17 -22.93
C GLY A 167 6.49 -6.84 -21.67
N ILE A 168 6.27 -6.08 -20.62
CA ILE A 168 5.78 -6.59 -19.32
C ILE A 168 4.44 -5.91 -19.02
N ALA A 169 3.45 -6.69 -18.56
CA ALA A 169 2.17 -6.18 -18.08
C ALA A 169 2.32 -5.64 -16.65
N ILE A 170 2.16 -4.33 -16.49
CA ILE A 170 2.29 -3.63 -15.20
C ILE A 170 0.93 -3.09 -14.78
N VAL A 171 0.48 -3.43 -13.56
CA VAL A 171 -0.81 -2.97 -13.03
C VAL A 171 -0.72 -1.47 -12.70
N VAL A 172 -1.39 -0.66 -13.51
CA VAL A 172 -1.39 0.81 -13.44
C VAL A 172 -2.69 1.39 -12.90
N ALA A 173 -3.73 0.58 -12.75
CA ALA A 173 -4.97 1.04 -12.12
C ALA A 173 -5.61 -0.10 -11.31
N GLU A 174 -6.28 0.27 -10.22
CA GLU A 174 -6.96 -0.67 -9.32
C GLU A 174 -8.27 -0.07 -8.82
N GLY A 175 -9.34 -0.84 -8.97
CA GLY A 175 -10.67 -0.51 -8.48
C GLY A 175 -10.79 -0.73 -6.97
N THR A 176 -11.83 -0.17 -6.39
CA THR A 176 -12.16 -0.34 -4.98
C THR A 176 -13.26 -1.38 -4.84
N LYS A 177 -13.04 -2.40 -4.01
CA LYS A 177 -14.06 -3.41 -3.70
C LYS A 177 -15.14 -2.81 -2.79
N PRO A 178 -16.43 -3.20 -2.97
CA PRO A 178 -17.46 -2.79 -2.05
C PRO A 178 -17.23 -3.39 -0.66
N LYS A 179 -17.53 -2.63 0.38
CA LYS A 179 -17.58 -3.10 1.76
C LYS A 179 -19.03 -3.21 2.18
N ASN A 180 -19.48 -4.42 2.49
CA ASN A 180 -20.84 -4.63 2.93
C ASN A 180 -21.09 -3.95 4.28
N GLY A 181 -22.32 -3.48 4.45
CA GLY A 181 -22.80 -2.99 5.73
C GLY A 181 -22.83 -4.08 6.79
N ARG A 182 -22.91 -3.69 8.02
CA ARG A 182 -23.06 -4.60 9.15
C ARG A 182 -24.45 -4.41 9.76
N ASP A 183 -25.17 -5.53 9.95
CA ASP A 183 -26.48 -5.50 10.57
C ASP A 183 -26.45 -4.97 12.00
N ALA A 184 -27.57 -4.42 12.45
CA ALA A 184 -27.74 -4.10 13.85
C ALA A 184 -27.70 -5.39 14.70
N TYR A 185 -27.01 -5.35 15.82
CA TYR A 185 -26.97 -6.48 16.74
C TYR A 185 -27.12 -6.04 18.20
N VAL A 186 -27.48 -6.99 19.06
CA VAL A 186 -27.62 -6.74 20.49
C VAL A 186 -26.47 -7.42 21.24
N VAL A 187 -25.78 -6.64 22.05
CA VAL A 187 -24.79 -7.15 23.00
C VAL A 187 -25.47 -7.30 24.34
N TYR A 188 -25.48 -8.52 24.88
CA TYR A 188 -25.98 -8.81 26.22
C TYR A 188 -24.86 -8.71 27.23
N THR A 189 -25.12 -8.14 28.39
CA THR A 189 -24.17 -8.01 29.50
C THR A 189 -24.22 -9.17 30.50
N PHE A 190 -25.08 -10.15 30.24
CA PHE A 190 -25.19 -11.36 31.04
C PHE A 190 -24.90 -12.60 30.18
N GLU A 191 -24.46 -13.68 30.83
CA GLU A 191 -24.18 -14.93 30.16
C GLU A 191 -25.50 -15.60 29.71
N ARG A 192 -25.61 -15.82 28.39
CA ARG A 192 -26.80 -16.51 27.79
C ARG A 192 -26.59 -18.00 27.64
N ASP A 193 -25.35 -18.45 27.62
CA ASP A 193 -25.00 -19.84 27.38
C ASP A 193 -24.95 -20.62 28.71
N THR A 194 -26.02 -21.33 28.98
CA THR A 194 -26.11 -22.24 30.12
C THR A 194 -25.58 -23.64 29.82
N SER A 195 -25.08 -23.89 28.60
CA SER A 195 -24.60 -25.22 28.18
C SER A 195 -23.28 -25.64 28.86
N GLN A 196 -22.57 -24.69 29.49
CA GLN A 196 -21.31 -24.93 30.24
C GLN A 196 -21.54 -25.18 31.74
N ILE A 197 -22.76 -25.56 32.15
CA ILE A 197 -23.03 -25.93 33.53
C ILE A 197 -22.22 -27.20 33.86
N ARG A 198 -21.04 -27.01 34.44
CA ARG A 198 -20.29 -28.12 35.02
C ARG A 198 -20.97 -28.55 36.31
N LEU A 199 -21.67 -29.69 36.24
CA LEU A 199 -22.21 -30.33 37.42
C LEU A 199 -21.06 -30.65 38.40
N LYS A 200 -20.93 -29.91 39.48
CA LYS A 200 -20.03 -30.26 40.57
C LYS A 200 -20.69 -31.33 41.41
N GLU A 201 -20.21 -32.56 41.29
CA GLU A 201 -20.58 -33.65 42.21
C GLU A 201 -19.85 -33.46 43.53
N LYS A 202 -20.60 -33.33 44.61
CA LYS A 202 -20.09 -33.39 45.99
C LYS A 202 -20.74 -34.55 46.69
N ASN A 203 -19.97 -35.56 47.08
CA ASN A 203 -20.46 -36.81 47.73
C ASN A 203 -21.52 -37.61 46.97
N GLY A 204 -21.38 -37.74 45.62
CA GLY A 204 -22.31 -38.54 44.83
C GLY A 204 -23.71 -37.94 44.65
N ARG A 205 -23.89 -36.68 45.04
CA ARG A 205 -25.15 -35.93 44.78
C ARG A 205 -24.82 -34.63 44.05
N VAL A 206 -25.63 -34.36 43.00
CA VAL A 206 -25.53 -33.09 42.27
C VAL A 206 -26.16 -31.99 43.11
N ASP A 207 -25.42 -30.97 43.45
CA ASP A 207 -25.95 -29.81 44.20
C ASP A 207 -26.55 -28.81 43.19
N PHE A 208 -27.85 -28.88 43.00
CA PHE A 208 -28.63 -28.00 42.10
C PHE A 208 -28.67 -26.54 42.63
N LYS A 209 -28.28 -26.25 43.87
CA LYS A 209 -28.30 -24.90 44.42
C LYS A 209 -27.06 -24.09 44.01
N GLU A 210 -25.94 -24.74 43.69
CA GLU A 210 -24.69 -24.08 43.22
C GLU A 210 -24.65 -23.88 41.69
N LEU A 211 -25.71 -24.18 40.96
CA LEU A 211 -25.72 -24.10 39.49
C LEU A 211 -25.70 -22.68 38.92
N ASN A 212 -25.74 -21.63 39.77
CA ASN A 212 -25.72 -20.22 39.34
C ASN A 212 -26.64 -19.93 38.13
N LEU A 213 -27.75 -20.67 38.00
CA LEU A 213 -28.71 -20.55 36.89
C LEU A 213 -29.46 -19.20 36.90
N ILE A 214 -29.48 -18.57 38.07
CA ILE A 214 -30.18 -17.29 38.26
C ILE A 214 -29.14 -16.19 38.41
N GLN A 215 -29.03 -15.36 37.39
CA GLN A 215 -28.24 -14.16 37.48
C GLN A 215 -29.10 -13.04 38.06
N ASN A 216 -28.77 -12.59 39.28
CA ASN A 216 -29.46 -11.50 39.92
C ASN A 216 -29.09 -10.19 39.21
N VAL A 217 -30.06 -9.36 38.96
CA VAL A 217 -29.91 -8.02 38.36
C VAL A 217 -30.42 -6.97 39.33
N VAL A 218 -29.87 -5.80 39.29
CA VAL A 218 -30.29 -4.68 40.12
C VAL A 218 -31.01 -3.62 39.26
N GLU A 219 -31.89 -2.85 39.90
CA GLU A 219 -32.59 -1.77 39.22
C GLU A 219 -31.58 -0.77 38.59
N GLY A 220 -31.79 -0.44 37.32
CA GLY A 220 -30.89 0.43 36.55
C GLY A 220 -29.71 -0.27 35.87
N GLN A 221 -29.53 -1.57 36.09
CA GLN A 221 -28.48 -2.36 35.40
C GLN A 221 -28.80 -2.52 33.91
N VAL A 222 -27.84 -2.15 33.05
CA VAL A 222 -27.96 -2.37 31.61
C VAL A 222 -27.79 -3.86 31.29
N LEU A 223 -28.84 -4.51 30.81
CA LEU A 223 -28.85 -5.96 30.48
C LEU A 223 -28.51 -6.20 29.02
N ALA A 224 -28.80 -5.26 28.15
CA ALA A 224 -28.52 -5.36 26.74
C ALA A 224 -28.26 -3.98 26.12
N ARG A 225 -27.41 -3.92 25.15
CA ARG A 225 -27.11 -2.70 24.36
C ARG A 225 -27.33 -3.01 22.89
N LYS A 226 -28.19 -2.23 22.24
CA LYS A 226 -28.33 -2.29 20.78
C LYS A 226 -27.19 -1.52 20.12
N ILE A 227 -26.47 -2.20 19.24
CA ILE A 227 -25.47 -1.58 18.35
C ILE A 227 -26.18 -1.26 17.04
N PRO A 228 -26.17 -0.01 16.58
CA PRO A 228 -26.83 0.37 15.34
C PRO A 228 -26.15 -0.29 14.12
N PRO A 229 -26.86 -0.41 12.98
CA PRO A 229 -26.29 -0.92 11.75
C PRO A 229 -25.26 0.06 11.18
N GLU A 230 -24.23 -0.46 10.54
CA GLU A 230 -23.26 0.30 9.77
C GLU A 230 -23.60 0.19 8.28
N ARG A 231 -23.66 1.32 7.58
CA ARG A 231 -23.92 1.33 6.14
C ARG A 231 -22.73 0.77 5.38
N GLY A 232 -23.03 0.08 4.26
CA GLY A 232 -22.00 -0.37 3.35
C GLY A 232 -21.39 0.78 2.53
N GLU A 233 -20.17 0.60 2.07
CA GLU A 233 -19.46 1.50 1.16
C GLU A 233 -19.44 0.88 -0.24
N SER A 234 -20.00 1.58 -1.24
CA SER A 234 -19.96 1.12 -2.62
C SER A 234 -18.53 1.12 -3.16
N GLY A 235 -18.17 0.08 -3.89
CA GLY A 235 -16.92 0.01 -4.64
C GLY A 235 -17.04 0.66 -6.03
N ARG A 236 -15.91 0.68 -6.75
CA ARG A 236 -15.84 1.19 -8.11
C ARG A 236 -14.80 0.41 -8.92
N THR A 237 -15.13 0.07 -10.17
CA THR A 237 -14.19 -0.55 -11.10
C THR A 237 -13.22 0.49 -11.70
N VAL A 238 -12.16 0.03 -12.35
CA VAL A 238 -11.22 0.93 -13.07
C VAL A 238 -11.88 1.69 -14.22
N THR A 239 -12.96 1.15 -14.77
CA THR A 239 -13.78 1.80 -15.82
C THR A 239 -14.79 2.80 -15.24
N GLY A 240 -14.83 2.96 -13.92
CA GLY A 240 -15.73 3.91 -13.23
C GLY A 240 -17.11 3.37 -12.87
N LYS A 241 -17.41 2.09 -13.16
CA LYS A 241 -18.69 1.45 -12.84
C LYS A 241 -18.82 1.24 -11.34
N LEU A 242 -19.94 1.65 -10.76
CA LEU A 242 -20.23 1.46 -9.35
C LEU A 242 -20.55 -0.01 -9.04
N LEU A 243 -19.97 -0.50 -7.97
CA LEU A 243 -20.25 -1.81 -7.37
C LEU A 243 -21.02 -1.58 -6.08
N PRO A 244 -22.34 -1.87 -6.05
CA PRO A 244 -23.15 -1.62 -4.85
C PRO A 244 -22.68 -2.52 -3.70
N ALA A 245 -22.62 -1.94 -2.48
CA ALA A 245 -22.50 -2.72 -1.27
C ALA A 245 -23.85 -3.31 -0.89
N THR A 246 -23.84 -4.41 -0.16
CA THR A 246 -25.06 -4.94 0.46
C THR A 246 -25.43 -4.03 1.64
N GLU A 247 -26.64 -3.46 1.59
CA GLU A 247 -27.18 -2.67 2.69
C GLU A 247 -27.54 -3.58 3.86
N PRO A 248 -27.39 -3.13 5.12
CA PRO A 248 -27.77 -3.90 6.28
C PRO A 248 -29.29 -4.09 6.34
N GLU A 249 -29.72 -5.26 6.80
CA GLU A 249 -31.14 -5.50 7.08
C GLU A 249 -31.57 -4.74 8.34
N LEU A 250 -32.47 -3.77 8.15
CA LEU A 250 -33.01 -2.94 9.24
C LEU A 250 -34.15 -3.63 10.00
N GLN A 251 -34.75 -4.68 9.46
CA GLN A 251 -36.06 -5.21 9.84
C GLN A 251 -36.08 -6.50 10.68
N GLY A 252 -34.97 -7.13 10.95
CA GLY A 252 -34.93 -8.46 11.59
C GLY A 252 -35.29 -8.53 13.09
N TRP A 253 -35.63 -7.41 13.77
CA TRP A 253 -35.63 -7.35 15.24
C TRP A 253 -36.96 -7.03 15.92
N ILE A 254 -38.04 -6.82 15.18
CA ILE A 254 -39.33 -6.43 15.77
C ILE A 254 -40.25 -7.63 16.06
N ASP A 255 -39.99 -8.80 15.47
CA ASP A 255 -40.94 -9.94 15.49
C ASP A 255 -40.36 -11.24 16.09
N ARG A 256 -39.55 -11.19 17.18
CA ARG A 256 -39.25 -12.40 17.96
C ARG A 256 -39.14 -12.13 19.46
#